data_893009116ea805965f36c55d9a603322
#
_entry.id   893009116ea805965f36c55d9a603322
#
_cell.length_a   1.000
_cell.length_b   1.000
_cell.length_c   1.000
_cell.angle_alpha   90.00
_cell.angle_beta   90.00
_cell.angle_gamma   90.00
#
_symmetry.space_group_name_H-M   'P 1'
#
loop_
_entity.id
_entity.type
_entity.pdbx_description
1 polymer ?
#
loop_
_entity_poly.entity_id
_entity_poly.type
_entity_poly.pdbx_seq_one_letter_code
_entity_poly.pdbx_strand_id
1 'polypeptide(L)'
;MISISIASHRHGPMARRLLSDLDTYCAGGIEIILTENVPEDPAVDWSLVSVPVKVLRNSEPRGFGANHNSAFRQSRGEFFCVLNPDVRLTSDPFPELLSELSAPHAGVVAPLIVDSGGAVQESARRFPTLVSLLRKALISPVPPDYAIRDEPFSPDWVAGMFMVFPRDVFREIEGFDERYFLYYEDVDLCARLRRKGYEIRLTPRARAIHDAQRDSHRDLEYFARHLRSVLRYLLSRPQRRL
;
A
#
# COMPACT_ATOMS: atom_id res chain seq x y z
N MET A 1 -5.23 -18.56 1.86
CA MET A 1 -6.11 -17.63 1.09
C MET A 1 -5.72 -16.20 1.39
N ILE A 2 -5.71 -15.31 0.38
CA ILE A 2 -5.34 -13.89 0.50
C ILE A 2 -6.58 -13.03 0.26
N SER A 3 -6.87 -12.08 1.15
CA SER A 3 -7.91 -11.06 0.92
C SER A 3 -7.26 -9.80 0.39
N ILE A 4 -7.59 -9.41 -0.84
CA ILE A 4 -7.04 -8.25 -1.53
C ILE A 4 -8.01 -7.07 -1.39
N SER A 5 -7.57 -6.00 -0.77
CA SER A 5 -8.32 -4.75 -0.60
C SER A 5 -7.88 -3.72 -1.63
N ILE A 6 -8.81 -3.28 -2.48
CA ILE A 6 -8.60 -2.26 -3.50
C ILE A 6 -9.56 -1.11 -3.22
N ALA A 7 -9.06 0.13 -3.13
CA ALA A 7 -9.89 1.32 -2.94
C ALA A 7 -9.87 2.18 -4.20
N SER A 8 -11.03 2.32 -4.86
CA SER A 8 -11.21 3.17 -6.03
C SER A 8 -11.78 4.54 -5.65
N HIS A 9 -11.18 5.60 -6.15
CA HIS A 9 -11.65 6.97 -6.00
C HIS A 9 -11.75 7.61 -7.39
N ARG A 10 -12.73 7.15 -8.17
CA ARG A 10 -12.89 7.41 -9.62
C ARG A 10 -11.73 6.83 -10.47
N HIS A 11 -11.18 5.70 -10.03
CA HIS A 11 -10.13 4.98 -10.74
C HIS A 11 -10.68 3.72 -11.45
N GLY A 12 -11.96 3.70 -11.78
CA GLY A 12 -12.65 2.55 -12.35
C GLY A 12 -11.91 1.83 -13.49
N PRO A 13 -11.43 2.56 -14.54
CA PRO A 13 -10.67 1.94 -15.62
C PRO A 13 -9.37 1.27 -15.16
N MET A 14 -8.68 1.83 -14.17
CA MET A 14 -7.43 1.26 -13.61
C MET A 14 -7.72 0.04 -12.77
N ALA A 15 -8.68 0.15 -11.84
CA ALA A 15 -9.11 -0.96 -11.01
C ALA A 15 -9.59 -2.15 -11.86
N ARG A 16 -10.31 -1.90 -12.97
CA ARG A 16 -10.71 -2.96 -13.90
C ARG A 16 -9.52 -3.66 -14.54
N ARG A 17 -8.47 -2.92 -14.94
CA ARG A 17 -7.25 -3.52 -15.48
C ARG A 17 -6.54 -4.38 -14.44
N LEU A 18 -6.43 -3.87 -13.20
CA LEU A 18 -5.86 -4.64 -12.10
C LEU A 18 -6.67 -5.92 -11.81
N LEU A 19 -8.01 -5.84 -11.80
CA LEU A 19 -8.86 -7.02 -11.63
C LEU A 19 -8.62 -8.07 -12.73
N SER A 20 -8.45 -7.63 -13.99
CA SER A 20 -8.10 -8.52 -15.09
C SER A 20 -6.72 -9.16 -14.93
N ASP A 21 -5.73 -8.42 -14.43
CA ASP A 21 -4.41 -8.97 -14.13
C ASP A 21 -4.49 -10.02 -13.00
N LEU A 22 -5.23 -9.71 -11.92
CA LEU A 22 -5.44 -10.65 -10.81
C LEU A 22 -6.16 -11.94 -11.27
N ASP A 23 -7.17 -11.80 -12.12
CA ASP A 23 -7.90 -12.94 -12.70
C ASP A 23 -7.00 -13.79 -13.60
N THR A 24 -6.11 -13.16 -14.34
CA THR A 24 -5.19 -13.82 -15.27
C THR A 24 -4.06 -14.55 -14.56
N TYR A 25 -3.44 -13.91 -13.57
CA TYR A 25 -2.19 -14.39 -12.98
C TYR A 25 -2.37 -15.02 -11.59
N CYS A 26 -3.41 -14.65 -10.83
CA CYS A 26 -3.53 -14.96 -9.41
C CYS A 26 -4.87 -15.65 -9.04
N ALA A 27 -5.56 -16.30 -9.99
CA ALA A 27 -6.94 -16.80 -9.81
C ALA A 27 -7.13 -17.84 -8.69
N GLY A 28 -6.05 -18.40 -8.15
CA GLY A 28 -6.10 -19.39 -7.08
C GLY A 28 -5.94 -18.79 -5.69
N GLY A 29 -6.91 -19.04 -4.79
CA GLY A 29 -6.73 -18.74 -3.36
C GLY A 29 -6.82 -17.28 -2.96
N ILE A 30 -7.47 -16.43 -3.75
CA ILE A 30 -7.70 -15.02 -3.46
C ILE A 30 -9.20 -14.68 -3.36
N GLU A 31 -9.54 -13.66 -2.58
CA GLU A 31 -10.81 -12.92 -2.61
C GLU A 31 -10.51 -11.44 -2.76
N ILE A 32 -11.38 -10.70 -3.43
CA ILE A 32 -11.20 -9.26 -3.64
C ILE A 32 -12.30 -8.49 -2.91
N ILE A 33 -11.89 -7.48 -2.13
CA ILE A 33 -12.79 -6.50 -1.53
C ILE A 33 -12.46 -5.15 -2.17
N LEU A 34 -13.33 -4.73 -3.08
CA LEU A 34 -13.20 -3.47 -3.78
C LEU A 34 -14.08 -2.41 -3.11
N THR A 35 -13.48 -1.30 -2.70
CA THR A 35 -14.21 -0.16 -2.13
C THR A 35 -14.34 0.95 -3.16
N GLU A 36 -15.58 1.25 -3.59
CA GLU A 36 -15.91 2.50 -4.28
C GLU A 36 -15.96 3.63 -3.26
N ASN A 37 -14.86 4.36 -3.13
CA ASN A 37 -14.73 5.46 -2.16
C ASN A 37 -15.58 6.69 -2.56
N VAL A 38 -15.81 6.84 -3.84
CA VAL A 38 -16.81 7.71 -4.47
C VAL A 38 -17.47 6.93 -5.60
N PRO A 39 -18.73 7.24 -5.95
CA PRO A 39 -19.38 6.59 -7.08
C PRO A 39 -18.57 6.75 -8.37
N GLU A 40 -18.44 5.65 -9.12
CA GLU A 40 -17.86 5.69 -10.47
C GLU A 40 -18.88 6.27 -11.46
N ASP A 41 -18.42 7.11 -12.37
CA ASP A 41 -19.24 7.70 -13.42
C ASP A 41 -18.48 7.66 -14.76
N PRO A 42 -18.93 6.84 -15.74
CA PRO A 42 -20.07 5.91 -15.63
C PRO A 42 -19.83 4.77 -14.64
N ALA A 43 -20.94 4.18 -14.15
CA ALA A 43 -20.88 3.04 -13.24
C ALA A 43 -20.06 1.87 -13.84
N VAL A 44 -19.23 1.25 -13.03
CA VAL A 44 -18.35 0.15 -13.46
C VAL A 44 -18.98 -1.19 -13.07
N ASP A 45 -19.03 -2.10 -14.04
CA ASP A 45 -19.36 -3.50 -13.76
C ASP A 45 -18.11 -4.24 -13.26
N TRP A 46 -18.15 -4.66 -12.01
CA TRP A 46 -17.07 -5.37 -11.33
C TRP A 46 -17.19 -6.90 -11.44
N SER A 47 -18.27 -7.42 -12.07
CA SER A 47 -18.53 -8.86 -12.20
C SER A 47 -17.80 -9.54 -13.37
N LEU A 48 -17.00 -8.77 -14.12
CA LEU A 48 -16.33 -9.23 -15.36
C LEU A 48 -15.12 -10.13 -15.14
N VAL A 49 -14.84 -10.54 -13.91
CA VAL A 49 -13.72 -11.42 -13.55
C VAL A 49 -14.24 -12.68 -12.86
N SER A 50 -13.49 -13.78 -12.95
CA SER A 50 -13.88 -15.05 -12.36
C SER A 50 -13.63 -15.13 -10.86
N VAL A 51 -12.72 -14.29 -10.35
CA VAL A 51 -12.42 -14.19 -8.92
C VAL A 51 -13.57 -13.51 -8.18
N PRO A 52 -13.99 -14.04 -7.01
CA PRO A 52 -15.04 -13.41 -6.20
C PRO A 52 -14.70 -11.97 -5.80
N VAL A 53 -15.50 -11.01 -6.24
CA VAL A 53 -15.37 -9.58 -5.89
C VAL A 53 -16.51 -9.17 -5.00
N LYS A 54 -16.20 -8.71 -3.78
CA LYS A 54 -17.12 -8.04 -2.87
C LYS A 54 -16.98 -6.54 -3.00
N VAL A 55 -18.04 -5.84 -3.38
CA VAL A 55 -18.03 -4.39 -3.53
C VAL A 55 -18.57 -3.70 -2.28
N LEU A 56 -17.78 -2.80 -1.72
CA LEU A 56 -18.18 -1.86 -0.66
C LEU A 56 -18.39 -0.48 -1.27
N ARG A 57 -19.44 0.23 -0.86
CA ARG A 57 -19.74 1.58 -1.34
C ARG A 57 -19.81 2.54 -0.18
N ASN A 58 -19.04 3.61 -0.23
CA ASN A 58 -19.09 4.66 0.78
C ASN A 58 -20.18 5.68 0.42
N SER A 59 -20.91 6.16 1.43
CA SER A 59 -21.85 7.27 1.27
C SER A 59 -21.15 8.63 1.09
N GLU A 60 -19.92 8.73 1.61
CA GLU A 60 -19.04 9.88 1.51
C GLU A 60 -17.58 9.44 1.42
N PRO A 61 -16.68 10.24 0.82
CA PRO A 61 -15.27 9.88 0.68
C PRO A 61 -14.59 9.69 2.04
N ARG A 62 -13.88 8.57 2.19
CA ARG A 62 -13.10 8.24 3.38
C ARG A 62 -11.61 8.24 3.06
N GLY A 63 -10.78 8.35 4.10
CA GLY A 63 -9.32 8.27 3.97
C GLY A 63 -8.85 6.90 3.49
N PHE A 64 -7.61 6.86 2.96
CA PHE A 64 -6.99 5.64 2.44
C PHE A 64 -7.04 4.50 3.46
N GLY A 65 -6.49 4.72 4.66
CA GLY A 65 -6.45 3.70 5.71
C GLY A 65 -7.83 3.25 6.17
N ALA A 66 -8.81 4.18 6.24
CA ALA A 66 -10.18 3.86 6.64
C ALA A 66 -10.88 2.92 5.66
N ASN A 67 -10.62 3.06 4.34
CA ASN A 67 -11.13 2.15 3.32
C ASN A 67 -10.56 0.74 3.49
N HIS A 68 -9.25 0.62 3.66
CA HIS A 68 -8.60 -0.68 3.85
C HIS A 68 -8.97 -1.33 5.18
N ASN A 69 -9.12 -0.57 6.27
CA ASN A 69 -9.64 -1.10 7.53
C ASN A 69 -11.07 -1.62 7.39
N SER A 70 -11.92 -0.91 6.63
CA SER A 70 -13.28 -1.37 6.34
C SER A 70 -13.28 -2.67 5.55
N ALA A 71 -12.42 -2.79 4.55
CA ALA A 71 -12.24 -4.02 3.78
C ALA A 71 -11.71 -5.16 4.67
N PHE A 72 -10.73 -4.90 5.55
CA PHE A 72 -10.20 -5.89 6.48
C PHE A 72 -11.28 -6.50 7.37
N ARG A 73 -12.22 -5.70 7.89
CA ARG A 73 -13.35 -6.21 8.68
C ARG A 73 -14.26 -7.15 7.91
N GLN A 74 -14.24 -7.11 6.57
CA GLN A 74 -15.03 -7.94 5.68
C GLN A 74 -14.24 -9.10 5.06
N SER A 75 -12.93 -9.16 5.30
CA SER A 75 -12.00 -10.14 4.74
C SER A 75 -12.01 -11.45 5.55
N ARG A 76 -11.60 -12.56 4.90
CA ARG A 76 -11.58 -13.91 5.49
C ARG A 76 -10.23 -14.61 5.32
N GLY A 77 -9.32 -14.06 4.51
CA GLY A 77 -8.02 -14.64 4.22
C GLY A 77 -7.09 -14.69 5.43
N GLU A 78 -6.15 -15.59 5.42
CA GLU A 78 -5.04 -15.67 6.39
C GLU A 78 -4.05 -14.51 6.19
N PHE A 79 -4.02 -13.98 4.97
CA PHE A 79 -3.22 -12.82 4.61
C PHE A 79 -4.14 -11.71 4.14
N PHE A 80 -3.77 -10.48 4.45
CA PHE A 80 -4.46 -9.28 4.01
C PHE A 80 -3.54 -8.45 3.12
N CYS A 81 -4.00 -8.14 1.92
CA CYS A 81 -3.26 -7.37 0.93
C CYS A 81 -3.91 -6.01 0.71
N VAL A 82 -3.15 -4.96 0.88
CA VAL A 82 -3.49 -3.60 0.46
C VAL A 82 -2.91 -3.40 -0.93
N LEU A 83 -3.74 -3.04 -1.91
CA LEU A 83 -3.33 -2.93 -3.30
C LEU A 83 -4.00 -1.70 -3.96
N ASN A 84 -3.18 -0.81 -4.50
CA ASN A 84 -3.68 0.36 -5.22
C ASN A 84 -4.31 -0.02 -6.56
N PRO A 85 -5.34 0.69 -7.02
CA PRO A 85 -6.06 0.38 -8.27
C PRO A 85 -5.24 0.65 -9.54
N ASP A 86 -4.17 1.43 -9.46
CA ASP A 86 -3.25 1.77 -10.55
C ASP A 86 -2.01 0.87 -10.64
N VAL A 87 -1.93 -0.16 -9.81
CA VAL A 87 -0.92 -1.22 -9.92
C VAL A 87 -1.28 -2.17 -11.07
N ARG A 88 -0.26 -2.66 -11.78
CA ARG A 88 -0.37 -3.69 -12.82
C ARG A 88 0.51 -4.88 -12.47
N LEU A 89 0.07 -6.08 -12.84
CA LEU A 89 0.80 -7.32 -12.66
C LEU A 89 1.14 -7.94 -14.01
N THR A 90 2.28 -8.59 -14.09
CA THR A 90 2.72 -9.36 -15.27
C THR A 90 2.98 -10.84 -14.94
N SER A 91 2.86 -11.19 -13.67
CA SER A 91 2.98 -12.55 -13.12
C SER A 91 2.32 -12.58 -11.75
N ASP A 92 2.16 -13.76 -11.16
CA ASP A 92 1.71 -13.91 -9.77
C ASP A 92 2.82 -13.51 -8.79
N PRO A 93 2.70 -12.42 -8.03
CA PRO A 93 3.70 -12.01 -7.05
C PRO A 93 3.56 -12.72 -5.70
N PHE A 94 2.40 -13.34 -5.42
CA PHE A 94 2.07 -13.82 -4.08
C PHE A 94 2.91 -14.97 -3.57
N PRO A 95 3.33 -15.96 -4.37
CA PRO A 95 4.20 -17.04 -3.87
C PRO A 95 5.48 -16.50 -3.22
N GLU A 96 6.16 -15.56 -3.87
CA GLU A 96 7.38 -14.94 -3.34
C GLU A 96 7.09 -14.07 -2.09
N LEU A 97 6.00 -13.30 -2.12
CA LEU A 97 5.60 -12.46 -0.98
C LEU A 97 5.24 -13.31 0.24
N LEU A 98 4.50 -14.40 0.06
CA LEU A 98 4.14 -15.30 1.16
C LEU A 98 5.35 -16.07 1.71
N SER A 99 6.30 -16.44 0.84
CA SER A 99 7.57 -17.02 1.27
C SER A 99 8.32 -16.10 2.23
N GLU A 100 8.38 -14.80 1.93
CA GLU A 100 9.01 -13.80 2.80
C GLU A 100 8.25 -13.59 4.13
N LEU A 101 6.92 -13.72 4.13
CA LEU A 101 6.12 -13.65 5.36
C LEU A 101 6.29 -14.87 6.27
N SER A 102 6.87 -15.96 5.77
CA SER A 102 7.21 -17.13 6.59
C SER A 102 8.45 -16.90 7.47
N ALA A 103 9.21 -15.82 7.23
CA ALA A 103 10.35 -15.48 8.07
C ALA A 103 9.88 -15.06 9.48
N PRO A 104 10.66 -15.40 10.54
CA PRO A 104 10.33 -14.97 11.89
C PRO A 104 10.14 -13.45 11.98
N HIS A 105 9.10 -13.05 12.70
CA HIS A 105 8.77 -11.64 12.93
C HIS A 105 8.43 -10.80 11.67
N ALA A 106 8.24 -11.42 10.49
CA ALA A 106 7.78 -10.68 9.31
C ALA A 106 6.37 -10.12 9.56
N GLY A 107 6.25 -8.80 9.58
CA GLY A 107 4.98 -8.11 9.83
C GLY A 107 4.28 -7.64 8.57
N VAL A 108 5.06 -7.27 7.57
CA VAL A 108 4.59 -6.84 6.26
C VAL A 108 5.63 -7.15 5.20
N VAL A 109 5.20 -7.50 4.01
CA VAL A 109 6.06 -7.61 2.83
C VAL A 109 5.51 -6.78 1.69
N ALA A 110 6.41 -6.19 0.90
CA ALA A 110 6.10 -5.48 -0.33
C ALA A 110 6.94 -6.02 -1.49
N PRO A 111 6.42 -6.01 -2.73
CA PRO A 111 7.21 -6.29 -3.91
C PRO A 111 8.09 -5.10 -4.29
N LEU A 112 9.04 -5.33 -5.20
CA LEU A 112 9.73 -4.25 -5.89
C LEU A 112 8.75 -3.56 -6.86
N ILE A 113 8.64 -2.25 -6.74
CA ILE A 113 7.82 -1.44 -7.65
C ILE A 113 8.69 -0.90 -8.77
N VAL A 114 8.21 -1.05 -9.99
CA VAL A 114 8.84 -0.51 -11.20
C VAL A 114 7.81 0.31 -11.99
N ASP A 115 8.26 1.20 -12.86
CA ASP A 115 7.39 1.83 -13.85
C ASP A 115 7.23 0.93 -15.11
N SER A 116 6.40 1.36 -16.04
CA SER A 116 6.17 0.65 -17.31
C SER A 116 7.43 0.54 -18.19
N GLY A 117 8.44 1.38 -17.95
CA GLY A 117 9.76 1.29 -18.58
C GLY A 117 10.73 0.35 -17.87
N GLY A 118 10.33 -0.24 -16.72
CA GLY A 118 11.18 -1.12 -15.93
C GLY A 118 12.09 -0.39 -14.93
N ALA A 119 12.01 0.94 -14.84
CA ALA A 119 12.80 1.69 -13.87
C ALA A 119 12.22 1.56 -12.47
N VAL A 120 13.11 1.33 -11.49
CA VAL A 120 12.70 1.14 -10.08
C VAL A 120 12.09 2.44 -9.53
N GLN A 121 10.89 2.30 -8.96
CA GLN A 121 10.21 3.36 -8.21
C GLN A 121 10.57 3.26 -6.72
N GLU A 122 10.81 4.41 -6.09
CA GLU A 122 11.21 4.46 -4.68
C GLU A 122 10.02 4.14 -3.76
N SER A 123 9.79 2.86 -3.48
CA SER A 123 8.74 2.35 -2.58
C SER A 123 9.25 1.93 -1.20
N ALA A 124 10.57 1.81 -1.02
CA ALA A 124 11.24 1.50 0.25
C ALA A 124 12.04 2.72 0.73
N ARG A 125 11.79 3.17 1.94
CA ARG A 125 12.37 4.43 2.44
C ARG A 125 12.76 4.34 3.90
N ARG A 126 13.59 5.33 4.34
CA ARG A 126 13.89 5.56 5.76
C ARG A 126 12.79 6.38 6.41
N PHE A 127 12.57 6.16 7.72
CA PHE A 127 11.60 6.98 8.45
C PHE A 127 11.92 8.47 8.31
N PRO A 128 10.91 9.29 7.97
CA PRO A 128 11.12 10.72 7.83
C PRO A 128 11.42 11.35 9.17
N THR A 129 12.48 12.15 9.19
CA THR A 129 12.86 13.02 10.31
C THR A 129 12.75 14.48 9.86
N LEU A 130 12.67 15.40 10.80
CA LEU A 130 12.66 16.84 10.47
C LEU A 130 13.86 17.21 9.60
N VAL A 131 15.05 16.69 9.93
CA VAL A 131 16.27 16.93 9.16
C VAL A 131 16.17 16.37 7.74
N SER A 132 15.67 15.13 7.58
CA SER A 132 15.52 14.52 6.24
C SER A 132 14.49 15.27 5.40
N LEU A 133 13.40 15.76 6.00
CA LEU A 133 12.38 16.54 5.30
C LEU A 133 12.93 17.91 4.84
N LEU A 134 13.67 18.62 5.71
CA LEU A 134 14.34 19.86 5.34
C LEU A 134 15.37 19.63 4.23
N ARG A 135 16.17 18.56 4.33
CA ARG A 135 17.12 18.20 3.27
C ARG A 135 16.42 17.94 1.93
N LYS A 136 15.32 17.18 1.93
CA LYS A 136 14.52 16.91 0.72
C LYS A 136 13.93 18.19 0.10
N ALA A 137 13.61 19.18 0.91
CA ALA A 137 13.11 20.48 0.42
C ALA A 137 14.21 21.36 -0.20
N LEU A 138 15.47 21.18 0.21
CA LEU A 138 16.60 22.03 -0.22
C LEU A 138 17.46 21.40 -1.32
N ILE A 139 17.44 20.08 -1.46
CA ILE A 139 18.32 19.34 -2.37
C ILE A 139 17.45 18.53 -3.34
N SER A 140 17.68 18.74 -4.65
CA SER A 140 17.03 17.95 -5.72
C SER A 140 18.05 17.70 -6.84
N PRO A 141 18.18 16.48 -7.38
CA PRO A 141 17.48 15.24 -6.98
C PRO A 141 18.03 14.65 -5.67
N VAL A 142 17.14 14.04 -4.88
CA VAL A 142 17.52 13.29 -3.68
C VAL A 142 17.85 11.86 -4.08
N PRO A 143 19.01 11.30 -3.70
CA PRO A 143 19.30 9.90 -3.97
C PRO A 143 18.31 8.98 -3.21
N PRO A 144 18.05 7.77 -3.73
CA PRO A 144 17.18 6.80 -3.07
C PRO A 144 17.75 6.42 -1.69
N ASP A 145 16.84 6.20 -0.72
CA ASP A 145 17.23 5.87 0.65
C ASP A 145 17.88 4.48 0.77
N TYR A 146 17.57 3.57 -0.18
CA TYR A 146 18.12 2.21 -0.25
C TYR A 146 18.57 1.88 -1.67
N ALA A 147 19.73 1.23 -1.78
CA ALA A 147 20.14 0.56 -3.01
C ALA A 147 19.34 -0.74 -3.17
N ILE A 148 18.68 -0.92 -4.30
CA ILE A 148 18.00 -2.17 -4.59
C ILE A 148 19.04 -3.25 -4.90
N ARG A 149 18.86 -4.41 -4.29
CA ARG A 149 19.69 -5.62 -4.46
C ARG A 149 18.78 -6.73 -4.99
N ASP A 150 19.38 -7.84 -5.40
CA ASP A 150 18.61 -9.02 -5.86
C ASP A 150 18.01 -9.83 -4.69
N GLU A 151 18.48 -9.58 -3.46
CA GLU A 151 18.02 -10.25 -2.25
C GLU A 151 17.03 -9.41 -1.46
N PRO A 152 16.08 -10.06 -0.76
CA PRO A 152 15.16 -9.38 0.16
C PRO A 152 15.90 -8.60 1.24
N PHE A 153 15.35 -7.46 1.62
CA PHE A 153 15.91 -6.62 2.68
C PHE A 153 14.81 -5.96 3.53
N SER A 154 15.22 -5.38 4.66
CA SER A 154 14.30 -4.79 5.63
C SER A 154 14.47 -3.26 5.66
N PRO A 155 13.65 -2.49 4.89
CA PRO A 155 13.63 -1.03 4.96
C PRO A 155 12.92 -0.55 6.22
N ASP A 156 13.04 0.75 6.56
CA ASP A 156 12.31 1.32 7.69
C ASP A 156 10.79 1.28 7.43
N TRP A 157 10.36 1.63 6.21
CA TRP A 157 8.97 1.53 5.78
C TRP A 157 8.85 1.30 4.26
N VAL A 158 7.71 0.78 3.86
CA VAL A 158 7.33 0.57 2.45
C VAL A 158 6.03 1.33 2.15
N ALA A 159 5.92 1.83 0.92
CA ALA A 159 4.76 2.61 0.50
C ALA A 159 3.49 1.76 0.37
N GLY A 160 2.36 2.36 0.73
CA GLY A 160 1.05 1.71 0.83
C GLY A 160 0.44 1.17 -0.46
N MET A 161 1.13 1.31 -1.61
CA MET A 161 0.59 0.91 -2.90
C MET A 161 0.46 -0.61 -3.08
N PHE A 162 1.33 -1.40 -2.42
CA PHE A 162 1.25 -2.86 -2.41
C PHE A 162 1.90 -3.42 -1.14
N MET A 163 1.09 -3.85 -0.19
CA MET A 163 1.53 -4.39 1.10
C MET A 163 0.75 -5.66 1.43
N VAL A 164 1.45 -6.73 1.83
CA VAL A 164 0.82 -7.98 2.28
C VAL A 164 1.19 -8.23 3.74
N PHE A 165 0.20 -8.55 4.54
CA PHE A 165 0.31 -8.78 5.99
C PHE A 165 -0.21 -10.16 6.37
N PRO A 166 0.37 -10.83 7.38
CA PRO A 166 -0.38 -11.83 8.12
C PRO A 166 -1.61 -11.16 8.75
N ARG A 167 -2.78 -11.82 8.64
CA ARG A 167 -4.05 -11.28 9.15
C ARG A 167 -3.97 -10.90 10.63
N ASP A 168 -3.34 -11.75 11.43
CA ASP A 168 -3.26 -11.54 12.88
C ASP A 168 -2.36 -10.36 13.22
N VAL A 169 -1.28 -10.15 12.48
CA VAL A 169 -0.41 -8.98 12.62
C VAL A 169 -1.17 -7.70 12.30
N PHE A 170 -1.90 -7.66 11.17
CA PHE A 170 -2.70 -6.47 10.81
C PHE A 170 -3.79 -6.17 11.85
N ARG A 171 -4.40 -7.21 12.43
CA ARG A 171 -5.35 -7.08 13.54
C ARG A 171 -4.67 -6.56 14.81
N GLU A 172 -3.52 -7.11 15.17
CA GLU A 172 -2.78 -6.75 16.40
C GLU A 172 -2.32 -5.29 16.40
N ILE A 173 -1.95 -4.76 15.23
CA ILE A 173 -1.60 -3.34 15.09
C ILE A 173 -2.83 -2.44 14.89
N GLU A 174 -4.05 -3.00 14.95
CA GLU A 174 -5.32 -2.28 14.76
C GLU A 174 -5.45 -1.61 13.37
N GLY A 175 -4.77 -2.16 12.35
CA GLY A 175 -4.76 -1.64 10.98
C GLY A 175 -4.14 -0.25 10.86
N PHE A 176 -4.63 0.53 9.90
CA PHE A 176 -4.20 1.91 9.69
C PHE A 176 -4.83 2.87 10.72
N ASP A 177 -4.09 3.92 11.09
CA ASP A 177 -4.64 5.02 11.88
C ASP A 177 -5.52 5.91 10.98
N GLU A 178 -6.85 5.83 11.16
CA GLU A 178 -7.83 6.54 10.33
C GLU A 178 -7.79 8.08 10.49
N ARG A 179 -7.00 8.60 11.42
CA ARG A 179 -6.75 10.05 11.55
C ARG A 179 -5.90 10.62 10.41
N TYR A 180 -5.16 9.75 9.68
CA TYR A 180 -4.54 10.09 8.40
C TYR A 180 -5.56 9.91 7.29
N PHE A 181 -5.98 10.99 6.66
CA PHE A 181 -6.89 10.89 5.52
C PHE A 181 -6.16 10.37 4.28
N LEU A 182 -4.98 10.91 4.03
CA LEU A 182 -4.10 10.52 2.91
C LEU A 182 -2.66 10.89 3.25
N TYR A 183 -1.72 10.02 2.89
CA TYR A 183 -0.27 10.10 3.15
C TYR A 183 0.10 9.92 4.62
N TYR A 184 1.24 9.28 4.86
CA TYR A 184 1.83 8.96 6.16
C TYR A 184 1.09 7.89 6.98
N GLU A 185 -0.06 7.40 6.54
CA GLU A 185 -0.72 6.24 7.16
C GLU A 185 0.12 4.96 7.06
N ASP A 186 0.83 4.80 5.93
CA ASP A 186 1.79 3.70 5.69
C ASP A 186 3.05 3.84 6.54
N VAL A 187 3.59 5.05 6.64
CA VAL A 187 4.74 5.37 7.52
C VAL A 187 4.40 5.08 8.98
N ASP A 188 3.24 5.55 9.46
CA ASP A 188 2.78 5.31 10.82
C ASP A 188 2.57 3.82 11.09
N LEU A 189 1.93 3.10 10.17
CA LEU A 189 1.70 1.67 10.27
C LEU A 189 3.02 0.90 10.38
N CYS A 190 3.99 1.20 9.52
CA CYS A 190 5.32 0.58 9.57
C CYS A 190 6.06 0.92 10.89
N ALA A 191 5.94 2.16 11.38
CA ALA A 191 6.52 2.55 12.67
C ALA A 191 5.88 1.80 13.85
N ARG A 192 4.57 1.51 13.79
CA ARG A 192 3.88 0.70 14.82
C ARG A 192 4.29 -0.77 14.75
N LEU A 193 4.47 -1.35 13.54
CA LEU A 193 5.01 -2.70 13.35
C LEU A 193 6.40 -2.82 13.98
N ARG A 194 7.33 -1.92 13.63
CA ARG A 194 8.69 -1.91 14.18
C ARG A 194 8.72 -1.85 15.70
N ARG A 195 7.88 -1.02 16.33
CA ARG A 195 7.80 -0.91 17.80
C ARG A 195 7.29 -2.18 18.47
N LYS A 196 6.52 -2.99 17.77
CA LYS A 196 6.08 -4.31 18.24
C LYS A 196 7.09 -5.42 17.94
N GLY A 197 8.24 -5.09 17.34
CA GLY A 197 9.30 -6.06 17.02
C GLY A 197 9.10 -6.76 15.67
N TYR A 198 8.15 -6.32 14.85
CA TYR A 198 7.95 -6.86 13.52
C TYR A 198 8.92 -6.26 12.49
N GLU A 199 9.31 -7.07 11.52
CA GLU A 199 10.08 -6.65 10.37
C GLU A 199 9.19 -6.19 9.23
N ILE A 200 9.64 -5.13 8.53
CA ILE A 200 9.13 -4.71 7.25
C ILE A 200 10.08 -5.29 6.19
N ARG A 201 9.55 -6.00 5.20
CA ARG A 201 10.36 -6.67 4.20
C ARG A 201 10.00 -6.17 2.80
N LEU A 202 10.99 -6.02 1.94
CA LEU A 202 10.82 -5.85 0.50
C LEU A 202 11.55 -6.97 -0.21
N THR A 203 10.87 -7.64 -1.15
CA THR A 203 11.47 -8.68 -1.99
C THR A 203 11.54 -8.25 -3.46
N PRO A 204 12.74 -8.17 -4.06
CA PRO A 204 12.90 -7.88 -5.49
C PRO A 204 12.48 -9.04 -6.41
N ARG A 205 12.27 -10.24 -5.83
CA ARG A 205 11.82 -11.44 -6.54
C ARG A 205 10.36 -11.33 -6.99
N ALA A 206 9.52 -10.59 -6.23
CA ALA A 206 8.19 -10.18 -6.64
C ALA A 206 8.25 -8.76 -7.21
N ARG A 207 7.60 -8.52 -8.36
CA ARG A 207 7.56 -7.22 -9.01
C ARG A 207 6.14 -6.81 -9.34
N ALA A 208 5.87 -5.50 -9.25
CA ALA A 208 4.62 -4.90 -9.70
C ALA A 208 4.91 -3.58 -10.40
N ILE A 209 4.09 -3.25 -11.40
CA ILE A 209 4.23 -2.01 -12.16
C ILE A 209 3.30 -0.96 -11.54
N HIS A 210 3.82 0.23 -11.32
CA HIS A 210 3.05 1.37 -10.86
C HIS A 210 3.57 2.65 -11.51
N ASP A 211 2.79 3.17 -12.45
CA ASP A 211 3.07 4.45 -13.08
C ASP A 211 2.49 5.58 -12.22
N ALA A 212 3.34 6.19 -11.40
CA ALA A 212 2.91 7.25 -10.49
C ALA A 212 2.20 8.39 -11.25
N GLN A 213 0.91 8.55 -11.03
CA GLN A 213 0.17 9.71 -11.50
C GLN A 213 0.58 10.91 -10.63
N ARG A 214 1.45 11.79 -11.16
CA ARG A 214 1.97 12.96 -10.43
C ARG A 214 0.96 14.11 -10.32
N ASP A 215 -0.34 13.83 -10.45
CA ASP A 215 -1.40 14.85 -10.41
C ASP A 215 -1.56 15.50 -9.02
N SER A 216 -1.11 14.83 -7.97
CA SER A 216 -1.16 15.34 -6.59
C SER A 216 -0.35 16.61 -6.32
N HIS A 217 0.59 16.98 -7.19
CA HIS A 217 1.43 18.18 -7.01
C HIS A 217 0.76 19.49 -7.44
N ARG A 218 -0.42 19.45 -8.03
CA ARG A 218 -1.11 20.64 -8.59
C ARG A 218 -2.28 21.13 -7.76
N ASP A 219 -2.69 20.39 -6.73
CA ASP A 219 -3.87 20.72 -5.95
C ASP A 219 -3.49 21.18 -4.53
N LEU A 220 -3.86 22.39 -4.14
CA LEU A 220 -3.61 22.98 -2.83
C LEU A 220 -4.24 22.14 -1.69
N GLU A 221 -5.34 21.46 -1.96
CA GLU A 221 -6.01 20.62 -0.98
C GLU A 221 -5.16 19.37 -0.66
N TYR A 222 -4.57 18.72 -1.68
CA TYR A 222 -3.64 17.61 -1.48
C TYR A 222 -2.39 18.03 -0.73
N PHE A 223 -1.86 19.22 -1.03
CA PHE A 223 -0.72 19.77 -0.30
C PHE A 223 -1.05 20.01 1.17
N ALA A 224 -2.21 20.61 1.47
CA ALA A 224 -2.65 20.84 2.85
C ALA A 224 -2.86 19.53 3.63
N ARG A 225 -3.44 18.52 2.98
CA ARG A 225 -3.61 17.17 3.55
C ARG A 225 -2.25 16.53 3.83
N HIS A 226 -1.29 16.62 2.90
CA HIS A 226 0.07 16.10 3.08
C HIS A 226 0.77 16.79 4.26
N LEU A 227 0.74 18.12 4.32
CA LEU A 227 1.36 18.88 5.42
C LEU A 227 0.75 18.51 6.79
N ARG A 228 -0.58 18.37 6.86
CA ARG A 228 -1.27 17.95 8.08
C ARG A 228 -0.82 16.55 8.52
N SER A 229 -0.67 15.62 7.58
CA SER A 229 -0.20 14.26 7.85
C SER A 229 1.25 14.25 8.32
N VAL A 230 2.15 15.03 7.68
CA VAL A 230 3.54 15.23 8.13
C VAL A 230 3.59 15.74 9.57
N LEU A 231 2.85 16.82 9.87
CA LEU A 231 2.82 17.39 11.22
C LEU A 231 2.29 16.39 12.26
N ARG A 232 1.21 15.67 11.92
CA ARG A 232 0.68 14.62 12.80
C ARG A 232 1.73 13.56 13.11
N TYR A 233 2.43 13.05 12.08
CA TYR A 233 3.47 12.04 12.26
C TYR A 233 4.63 12.57 13.12
N LEU A 234 5.12 13.77 12.87
CA LEU A 234 6.22 14.37 13.63
C LEU A 234 5.86 14.64 15.10
N LEU A 235 4.59 14.97 15.37
CA LEU A 235 4.07 15.22 16.72
C LEU A 235 3.64 13.93 17.43
N SER A 236 3.34 12.86 16.68
CA SER A 236 3.04 11.57 17.29
C SER A 236 4.30 11.02 17.93
N ARG A 237 4.20 10.50 19.16
CA ARG A 237 5.31 9.92 19.94
C ARG A 237 6.03 8.68 19.33
N PRO A 238 5.67 8.17 18.13
CA PRO A 238 6.34 7.01 17.52
C PRO A 238 7.84 7.19 17.28
N GLN A 239 8.31 8.42 17.13
CA GLN A 239 9.71 8.71 16.73
C GLN A 239 10.76 8.66 17.84
N ARG A 240 10.35 8.63 19.11
CA ARG A 240 11.32 8.85 20.20
C ARG A 240 11.99 7.60 20.77
N ARG A 241 11.74 6.40 20.19
CA ARG A 241 12.34 5.12 20.64
C ARG A 241 12.52 4.11 19.51
N LEU A 242 13.22 4.48 18.45
CA LEU A 242 13.83 3.53 17.51
C LEU A 242 15.33 3.67 17.58
#